data_1bd77641806982ca5f749fa63630da23
#
_entry.id   1bd77641806982ca5f749fa63630da23
#
_cell.length_a   1.000
_cell.length_b   1.000
_cell.length_c   1.000
_cell.angle_alpha   90.00
_cell.angle_beta   90.00
_cell.angle_gamma   90.00
#
_symmetry.space_group_name_H-M   'P 1'
#
loop_
_entity.id
_entity.type
_entity.pdbx_description
1 polymer ?
#
loop_
_entity_poly.entity_id
_entity_poly.type
_entity_poly.pdbx_seq_one_letter_code
_entity_poly.pdbx_strand_id
1 'polypeptide(L)'
;MSDYNRQFLFETKPAQGFTPAKKPTLRQRLANRINLLTGTAVLIVGASLGAAIGAGVGIGVYNYWTRPAPVIVNNAESVSWVTAAAAKASPSVATISVSSASGGGNGSGVFLTEDGYMLTNTHVVTLDGATSSVKIEVKTYDGHIYPATVVGTDPTNDLAVIKVSSPIKFTPVEFADSSALNVGDATVAIGAPLGLSNTVTKGIVSALNRTIQVASAAAPDNSSGGGLQFYSGSGDSINLRVIQTDAAINPGNSGGALLNQQGLLIGINVAIANAGGTAGSIGVGFAIPSNVAKRIAEEIMATGSASHGLLGAMVSDSANSDAAASFSVGAKVVKLTSGGAAEKAGVLEGDIVTKFNGVAITSASELTAAVRQEKAGAKATLELIRAGKTLTLSVVLGDAGNQ
;
A
#
# COMPACT_ATOMS: atom_id res chain seq x y z
N MET A 1 36.86 -54.52 7.63
CA MET A 1 36.23 -55.11 6.43
C MET A 1 35.75 -53.95 5.63
N SER A 2 36.17 -53.66 4.47
CA SER A 2 37.18 -53.95 3.47
C SER A 2 37.26 -52.75 2.56
N ASP A 3 38.42 -52.23 2.42
CA ASP A 3 39.15 -51.87 1.21
C ASP A 3 38.35 -51.48 -0.04
N TYR A 4 38.60 -50.27 -0.54
CA TYR A 4 38.82 -50.02 -1.97
C TYR A 4 39.77 -48.81 -2.14
N ASN A 5 41.06 -49.15 -2.23
CA ASN A 5 42.14 -48.31 -2.73
C ASN A 5 42.21 -48.44 -4.23
N ARG A 6 42.07 -47.39 -5.05
CA ARG A 6 42.45 -47.35 -6.46
C ARG A 6 43.43 -46.23 -6.71
N GLN A 7 44.66 -46.64 -6.86
CA GLN A 7 45.79 -45.86 -7.41
C GLN A 7 45.53 -45.53 -8.87
N PHE A 8 45.60 -44.28 -9.25
CA PHE A 8 45.75 -43.84 -10.63
C PHE A 8 47.24 -43.61 -10.94
N LEU A 9 47.80 -44.44 -11.79
CA LEU A 9 49.11 -44.28 -12.39
C LEU A 9 49.02 -43.23 -13.53
N PHE A 10 49.84 -42.16 -13.42
CA PHE A 10 50.06 -41.24 -14.50
C PHE A 10 51.22 -41.69 -15.37
N GLU A 11 50.98 -42.03 -16.63
CA GLU A 11 52.03 -42.22 -17.64
C GLU A 11 52.56 -40.85 -18.10
N THR A 12 53.86 -40.64 -17.95
CA THR A 12 54.58 -39.48 -18.46
C THR A 12 55.05 -39.72 -19.89
N LYS A 13 54.54 -38.96 -20.88
CA LYS A 13 55.13 -38.92 -22.22
C LYS A 13 56.39 -38.08 -22.24
N PRO A 14 57.46 -38.47 -23.00
CA PRO A 14 58.72 -37.72 -23.08
C PRO A 14 58.56 -36.42 -23.89
N ALA A 15 59.21 -35.37 -23.42
CA ALA A 15 59.24 -34.03 -24.02
C ALA A 15 59.89 -34.04 -25.43
N GLN A 16 59.18 -33.51 -26.42
CA GLN A 16 59.75 -33.22 -27.75
C GLN A 16 60.57 -31.94 -27.70
N GLY A 17 61.78 -32.03 -28.28
CA GLY A 17 62.79 -30.93 -28.26
C GLY A 17 62.34 -29.66 -28.97
N PHE A 18 62.63 -28.53 -28.33
CA PHE A 18 62.42 -27.20 -28.86
C PHE A 18 63.49 -26.86 -29.93
N THR A 19 63.04 -26.61 -31.18
CA THR A 19 63.84 -25.94 -32.21
C THR A 19 63.63 -24.41 -32.11
N PRO A 20 64.69 -23.58 -32.06
CA PRO A 20 64.51 -22.13 -31.90
C PRO A 20 63.95 -21.51 -33.19
N ALA A 21 62.90 -20.73 -33.07
CA ALA A 21 62.23 -20.05 -34.17
C ALA A 21 63.09 -18.91 -34.73
N LYS A 22 63.22 -18.84 -36.06
CA LYS A 22 63.95 -17.78 -36.80
C LYS A 22 63.27 -16.43 -36.50
N LYS A 23 64.09 -15.41 -36.14
CA LYS A 23 63.62 -14.04 -35.89
C LYS A 23 62.99 -13.45 -37.17
N PRO A 24 61.80 -12.87 -37.12
CA PRO A 24 61.09 -12.33 -38.27
C PRO A 24 61.81 -11.12 -38.86
N THR A 25 61.82 -10.97 -40.18
CA THR A 25 62.41 -9.88 -40.94
C THR A 25 61.60 -8.58 -40.72
N LEU A 26 62.25 -7.41 -41.01
CA LEU A 26 61.62 -6.10 -40.83
C LEU A 26 60.27 -5.95 -41.58
N ARG A 27 60.19 -6.54 -42.79
CA ARG A 27 58.96 -6.61 -43.58
C ARG A 27 57.84 -7.42 -42.90
N GLN A 28 58.19 -8.55 -42.28
CA GLN A 28 57.23 -9.32 -41.52
C GLN A 28 56.74 -8.66 -40.25
N ARG A 29 57.61 -7.85 -39.61
CA ARG A 29 57.22 -7.04 -38.43
C ARG A 29 56.30 -5.90 -38.82
N LEU A 30 56.45 -5.26 -39.97
CA LEU A 30 55.54 -4.20 -40.45
C LEU A 30 54.19 -4.79 -40.86
N ALA A 31 54.19 -5.88 -41.60
CA ALA A 31 52.94 -6.57 -42.00
C ALA A 31 52.13 -7.05 -40.79
N ASN A 32 52.79 -7.60 -39.77
CA ASN A 32 52.13 -8.00 -38.52
C ASN A 32 51.57 -6.83 -37.72
N ARG A 33 52.22 -5.65 -37.76
CA ARG A 33 51.67 -4.44 -37.10
C ARG A 33 50.46 -3.88 -37.83
N ILE A 34 50.44 -3.90 -39.16
CA ILE A 34 49.25 -3.47 -39.93
C ILE A 34 48.11 -4.42 -39.73
N ASN A 35 48.36 -5.74 -39.77
CA ASN A 35 47.31 -6.77 -39.49
C ASN A 35 46.82 -6.72 -38.03
N LEU A 36 47.67 -6.36 -37.06
CA LEU A 36 47.25 -6.23 -35.67
C LEU A 36 46.35 -4.98 -35.49
N LEU A 37 46.69 -3.86 -36.15
CA LEU A 37 45.88 -2.63 -36.08
C LEU A 37 44.54 -2.78 -36.78
N THR A 38 44.45 -3.44 -37.92
CA THR A 38 43.20 -3.74 -38.63
C THR A 38 42.38 -4.77 -37.89
N GLY A 39 43.00 -5.81 -37.33
CA GLY A 39 42.30 -6.85 -36.53
C GLY A 39 41.74 -6.24 -35.25
N THR A 40 42.48 -5.33 -34.58
CA THR A 40 41.98 -4.68 -33.35
C THR A 40 40.83 -3.70 -33.67
N ALA A 41 40.90 -2.95 -34.78
CA ALA A 41 39.81 -2.07 -35.19
C ALA A 41 38.54 -2.85 -35.53
N VAL A 42 38.64 -4.00 -36.23
CA VAL A 42 37.50 -4.83 -36.53
C VAL A 42 36.90 -5.48 -35.25
N LEU A 43 37.75 -5.89 -34.29
CA LEU A 43 37.29 -6.39 -33.01
C LEU A 43 36.58 -5.33 -32.17
N ILE A 44 37.09 -4.08 -32.15
CA ILE A 44 36.45 -2.99 -31.40
C ILE A 44 35.11 -2.62 -32.05
N VAL A 45 35.03 -2.52 -33.38
CA VAL A 45 33.77 -2.23 -34.07
C VAL A 45 32.77 -3.41 -33.93
N GLY A 46 33.25 -4.62 -34.03
CA GLY A 46 32.41 -5.83 -33.83
C GLY A 46 31.92 -5.94 -32.39
N ALA A 47 32.77 -5.68 -31.40
CA ALA A 47 32.36 -5.68 -29.99
C ALA A 47 31.38 -4.56 -29.64
N SER A 48 31.56 -3.35 -30.22
CA SER A 48 30.64 -2.23 -30.02
C SER A 48 29.26 -2.47 -30.65
N LEU A 49 29.22 -3.00 -31.87
CA LEU A 49 27.98 -3.38 -32.53
C LEU A 49 27.31 -4.58 -31.83
N GLY A 50 28.09 -5.58 -31.42
CA GLY A 50 27.58 -6.73 -30.66
C GLY A 50 27.03 -6.33 -29.31
N ALA A 51 27.69 -5.41 -28.59
CA ALA A 51 27.20 -4.87 -27.31
C ALA A 51 25.92 -4.04 -27.49
N ALA A 52 25.83 -3.21 -28.54
CA ALA A 52 24.63 -2.42 -28.82
C ALA A 52 23.43 -3.31 -29.22
N ILE A 53 23.66 -4.30 -30.07
CA ILE A 53 22.63 -5.28 -30.48
C ILE A 53 22.28 -6.19 -29.29
N GLY A 54 23.26 -6.67 -28.52
CA GLY A 54 23.06 -7.51 -27.36
C GLY A 54 22.31 -6.80 -26.24
N ALA A 55 22.62 -5.52 -25.98
CA ALA A 55 21.90 -4.68 -25.03
C ALA A 55 20.47 -4.41 -25.50
N GLY A 56 20.27 -4.09 -26.78
CA GLY A 56 18.93 -3.86 -27.33
C GLY A 56 18.07 -5.12 -27.30
N VAL A 57 18.61 -6.28 -27.66
CA VAL A 57 17.92 -7.57 -27.58
C VAL A 57 17.72 -7.97 -26.12
N GLY A 58 18.73 -7.78 -25.23
CA GLY A 58 18.60 -8.10 -23.80
C GLY A 58 17.53 -7.27 -23.11
N ILE A 59 17.46 -5.96 -23.37
CA ILE A 59 16.40 -5.10 -22.85
C ILE A 59 15.04 -5.49 -23.43
N GLY A 60 14.97 -5.78 -24.74
CA GLY A 60 13.73 -6.23 -25.39
C GLY A 60 13.23 -7.55 -24.83
N VAL A 61 14.12 -8.53 -24.64
CA VAL A 61 13.80 -9.83 -24.04
C VAL A 61 13.42 -9.67 -22.57
N TYR A 62 14.18 -8.89 -21.78
CA TYR A 62 13.85 -8.60 -20.39
C TYR A 62 12.47 -7.98 -20.26
N ASN A 63 12.16 -6.92 -21.02
CA ASN A 63 10.85 -6.27 -21.03
C ASN A 63 9.73 -7.22 -21.50
N TYR A 64 10.00 -8.12 -22.42
CA TYR A 64 9.03 -9.12 -22.88
C TYR A 64 8.73 -10.17 -21.81
N TRP A 65 9.76 -10.67 -21.11
CA TRP A 65 9.63 -11.71 -20.08
C TRP A 65 9.12 -11.17 -18.73
N THR A 66 9.28 -9.88 -18.46
CA THR A 66 8.84 -9.28 -17.21
C THR A 66 7.44 -8.63 -17.29
N ARG A 67 6.81 -8.66 -18.46
CA ARG A 67 5.41 -8.20 -18.56
C ARG A 67 4.52 -9.13 -17.76
N PRO A 68 3.75 -8.61 -16.76
CA PRO A 68 2.72 -9.42 -16.14
C PRO A 68 1.75 -9.87 -17.22
N ALA A 69 1.33 -11.13 -17.13
CA ALA A 69 0.27 -11.61 -18.03
C ALA A 69 -0.98 -10.75 -17.79
N PRO A 70 -1.61 -10.18 -18.80
CA PRO A 70 -2.90 -9.52 -18.67
C PRO A 70 -3.90 -10.51 -18.07
N VAL A 71 -5.02 -10.01 -17.52
CA VAL A 71 -6.13 -10.89 -17.13
C VAL A 71 -6.50 -11.73 -18.34
N ILE A 72 -6.17 -13.04 -18.29
CA ILE A 72 -6.31 -13.91 -19.44
C ILE A 72 -7.76 -14.36 -19.52
N VAL A 73 -8.45 -13.98 -20.58
CA VAL A 73 -9.79 -14.47 -20.94
C VAL A 73 -9.64 -15.46 -22.08
N ASN A 74 -9.44 -16.75 -21.74
CA ASN A 74 -9.27 -17.82 -22.72
C ASN A 74 -10.60 -18.23 -23.37
N ASN A 75 -11.72 -18.07 -22.66
CA ASN A 75 -13.05 -18.40 -23.14
C ASN A 75 -14.01 -17.23 -22.88
N ALA A 76 -14.34 -16.49 -23.94
CA ALA A 76 -15.26 -15.34 -23.86
C ALA A 76 -16.70 -15.75 -23.53
N GLU A 77 -17.10 -17.00 -23.77
CA GLU A 77 -18.46 -17.49 -23.47
C GLU A 77 -18.64 -17.80 -21.97
N SER A 78 -17.55 -17.98 -21.20
CA SER A 78 -17.57 -18.30 -19.77
C SER A 78 -17.00 -17.20 -18.87
N VAL A 79 -17.05 -15.94 -19.32
CA VAL A 79 -16.56 -14.80 -18.52
C VAL A 79 -17.44 -14.60 -17.30
N SER A 80 -16.87 -14.87 -16.12
CA SER A 80 -17.54 -14.58 -14.85
C SER A 80 -17.51 -13.07 -14.56
N TRP A 81 -18.43 -12.59 -13.70
CA TRP A 81 -18.40 -11.21 -13.22
C TRP A 81 -17.07 -10.84 -12.55
N VAL A 82 -16.41 -11.81 -11.89
CA VAL A 82 -15.07 -11.62 -11.28
C VAL A 82 -14.05 -11.31 -12.37
N THR A 83 -14.08 -12.08 -13.46
CA THR A 83 -13.18 -11.86 -14.61
C THR A 83 -13.42 -10.48 -15.25
N ALA A 84 -14.69 -10.10 -15.41
CA ALA A 84 -15.06 -8.81 -15.98
C ALA A 84 -14.63 -7.63 -15.09
N ALA A 85 -14.90 -7.71 -13.78
CA ALA A 85 -14.48 -6.70 -12.81
C ALA A 85 -12.94 -6.58 -12.73
N ALA A 86 -12.23 -7.71 -12.71
CA ALA A 86 -10.78 -7.74 -12.72
C ALA A 86 -10.19 -7.15 -14.01
N ALA A 87 -10.72 -7.52 -15.17
CA ALA A 87 -10.26 -6.98 -16.47
C ALA A 87 -10.46 -5.47 -16.57
N LYS A 88 -11.58 -4.95 -16.05
CA LYS A 88 -11.87 -3.51 -16.02
C LYS A 88 -10.89 -2.75 -15.13
N ALA A 89 -10.63 -3.23 -13.91
CA ALA A 89 -9.92 -2.47 -12.89
C ALA A 89 -8.41 -2.73 -12.84
N SER A 90 -7.91 -3.88 -13.35
CA SER A 90 -6.48 -4.20 -13.30
C SER A 90 -5.57 -3.13 -13.95
N PRO A 91 -5.93 -2.46 -15.05
CA PRO A 91 -5.11 -1.37 -15.61
C PRO A 91 -4.93 -0.18 -14.65
N SER A 92 -5.84 -0.02 -13.68
CA SER A 92 -5.79 1.04 -12.66
C SER A 92 -5.01 0.64 -11.40
N VAL A 93 -4.57 -0.63 -11.28
CA VAL A 93 -3.87 -1.14 -10.11
C VAL A 93 -2.42 -1.45 -10.47
N ALA A 94 -1.49 -1.04 -9.62
CA ALA A 94 -0.07 -1.29 -9.83
C ALA A 94 0.62 -1.80 -8.57
N THR A 95 1.77 -2.45 -8.75
CA THR A 95 2.66 -2.86 -7.67
C THR A 95 3.57 -1.69 -7.30
N ILE A 96 3.71 -1.42 -6.02
CA ILE A 96 4.61 -0.42 -5.46
C ILE A 96 5.77 -1.17 -4.79
N SER A 97 7.01 -0.85 -5.18
CA SER A 97 8.22 -1.29 -4.51
C SER A 97 8.86 -0.08 -3.83
N VAL A 98 9.12 -0.22 -2.55
CA VAL A 98 9.70 0.83 -1.71
C VAL A 98 11.02 0.32 -1.15
N SER A 99 12.06 1.14 -1.22
CA SER A 99 13.38 0.82 -0.70
C SER A 99 13.98 2.01 0.06
N SER A 100 14.72 1.70 1.11
CA SER A 100 15.48 2.64 1.92
C SER A 100 16.87 2.07 2.25
N ALA A 101 17.71 2.83 2.95
CA ALA A 101 19.02 2.35 3.41
C ALA A 101 18.92 1.17 4.39
N SER A 102 17.79 1.03 5.10
CA SER A 102 17.57 0.03 6.14
C SER A 102 16.76 -1.19 5.69
N GLY A 103 16.18 -1.16 4.49
CA GLY A 103 15.36 -2.27 4.00
C GLY A 103 14.41 -1.86 2.89
N GLY A 104 13.49 -2.75 2.54
CA GLY A 104 12.49 -2.51 1.51
C GLY A 104 11.21 -3.29 1.74
N GLY A 105 10.16 -2.90 1.04
CA GLY A 105 8.85 -3.54 1.10
C GLY A 105 8.12 -3.42 -0.24
N ASN A 106 7.03 -4.16 -0.35
CA ASN A 106 6.15 -4.12 -1.51
C ASN A 106 4.71 -3.93 -1.07
N GLY A 107 3.97 -3.17 -1.86
CA GLY A 107 2.54 -2.97 -1.71
C GLY A 107 1.88 -2.80 -3.07
N SER A 108 0.67 -2.29 -3.03
CA SER A 108 -0.13 -1.98 -4.20
C SER A 108 -0.58 -0.53 -4.16
N GLY A 109 -1.08 -0.02 -5.27
CA GLY A 109 -1.74 1.26 -5.34
C GLY A 109 -2.73 1.31 -6.48
N VAL A 110 -3.62 2.30 -6.43
CA VAL A 110 -4.62 2.55 -7.46
C VAL A 110 -4.41 3.92 -8.10
N PHE A 111 -4.40 4.00 -9.43
CA PHE A 111 -4.30 5.26 -10.14
C PHE A 111 -5.58 6.07 -9.98
N LEU A 112 -5.43 7.34 -9.59
CA LEU A 112 -6.53 8.30 -9.42
C LEU A 112 -6.74 9.17 -10.64
N THR A 113 -5.65 9.46 -11.38
CA THR A 113 -5.64 10.38 -12.49
C THR A 113 -4.81 9.86 -13.66
N GLU A 114 -5.11 10.32 -14.88
CA GLU A 114 -4.35 9.95 -16.09
C GLU A 114 -2.88 10.40 -16.02
N ASP A 115 -2.59 11.48 -15.33
CA ASP A 115 -1.23 12.04 -15.19
C ASP A 115 -0.42 11.42 -14.06
N GLY A 116 -0.95 10.38 -13.37
CA GLY A 116 -0.17 9.50 -12.51
C GLY A 116 -0.23 9.79 -11.01
N TYR A 117 -1.23 10.50 -10.50
CA TYR A 117 -1.51 10.43 -9.06
C TYR A 117 -2.04 9.05 -8.71
N MET A 118 -1.51 8.47 -7.65
CA MET A 118 -1.84 7.13 -7.20
C MET A 118 -2.06 7.11 -5.70
N LEU A 119 -3.12 6.44 -5.26
CA LEU A 119 -3.45 6.22 -3.85
C LEU A 119 -2.90 4.87 -3.38
N THR A 120 -2.37 4.85 -2.18
CA THR A 120 -1.86 3.67 -1.48
C THR A 120 -2.01 3.84 0.03
N ASN A 121 -1.45 2.92 0.83
CA ASN A 121 -1.39 3.10 2.28
C ASN A 121 -0.13 3.85 2.73
N THR A 122 -0.22 4.55 3.86
CA THR A 122 0.94 5.21 4.49
C THR A 122 2.00 4.20 4.87
N HIS A 123 1.63 3.08 5.51
CA HIS A 123 2.59 2.06 5.92
C HIS A 123 3.41 1.48 4.76
N VAL A 124 2.86 1.44 3.53
CA VAL A 124 3.59 1.00 2.34
C VAL A 124 4.72 1.97 2.00
N VAL A 125 4.46 3.28 1.99
CA VAL A 125 5.45 4.31 1.57
C VAL A 125 6.39 4.74 2.68
N THR A 126 6.10 4.40 3.95
CA THR A 126 6.95 4.71 5.11
C THR A 126 7.67 3.47 5.66
N LEU A 127 7.47 2.29 5.05
CA LEU A 127 7.95 1.00 5.56
C LEU A 127 7.53 0.79 7.02
N ASP A 128 6.22 0.80 7.26
CA ASP A 128 5.59 0.70 8.60
C ASP A 128 6.04 1.81 9.58
N GLY A 129 6.24 3.03 9.07
CA GLY A 129 6.67 4.17 9.86
C GLY A 129 8.19 4.22 10.14
N ALA A 130 8.97 3.34 9.53
CA ALA A 130 10.42 3.28 9.79
C ALA A 130 11.20 4.47 9.20
N THR A 131 10.72 5.10 8.14
CA THR A 131 11.45 6.19 7.46
C THR A 131 10.54 7.03 6.56
N SER A 132 10.89 8.31 6.40
CA SER A 132 10.34 9.23 5.40
C SER A 132 11.21 9.31 4.13
N SER A 133 12.45 8.78 4.17
CA SER A 133 13.38 8.83 3.03
C SER A 133 13.40 7.50 2.29
N VAL A 134 12.63 7.43 1.22
CA VAL A 134 12.43 6.22 0.43
C VAL A 134 12.62 6.46 -1.06
N LYS A 135 13.06 5.43 -1.78
CA LYS A 135 12.96 5.33 -3.23
C LYS A 135 11.73 4.49 -3.57
N ILE A 136 10.86 5.02 -4.41
CA ILE A 136 9.62 4.35 -4.81
C ILE A 136 9.69 4.05 -6.31
N GLU A 137 9.39 2.81 -6.65
CA GLU A 137 9.20 2.35 -8.03
C GLU A 137 7.81 1.73 -8.17
N VAL A 138 7.11 2.08 -9.23
CA VAL A 138 5.77 1.59 -9.53
C VAL A 138 5.83 0.73 -10.79
N LYS A 139 5.43 -0.53 -10.66
CA LYS A 139 5.30 -1.46 -11.77
C LYS A 139 3.83 -1.53 -12.17
N THR A 140 3.53 -1.03 -13.36
CA THR A 140 2.18 -1.01 -13.94
C THR A 140 1.71 -2.40 -14.36
N TYR A 141 0.41 -2.51 -14.62
CA TYR A 141 -0.25 -3.72 -15.09
C TYR A 141 0.42 -4.36 -16.32
N ASP A 142 0.90 -3.54 -17.27
CA ASP A 142 1.58 -3.96 -18.48
C ASP A 142 3.09 -4.20 -18.30
N GLY A 143 3.59 -4.09 -17.05
CA GLY A 143 4.95 -4.44 -16.65
C GLY A 143 5.97 -3.32 -16.77
N HIS A 144 5.59 -2.11 -17.17
CA HIS A 144 6.51 -0.99 -17.16
C HIS A 144 6.80 -0.53 -15.73
N ILE A 145 8.02 -0.05 -15.50
CA ILE A 145 8.47 0.43 -14.20
C ILE A 145 8.76 1.93 -14.30
N TYR A 146 8.18 2.69 -13.39
CA TYR A 146 8.34 4.14 -13.31
C TYR A 146 8.74 4.57 -11.90
N PRO A 147 9.59 5.61 -11.76
CA PRO A 147 9.86 6.21 -10.46
C PRO A 147 8.64 6.99 -9.98
N ALA A 148 8.49 7.07 -8.65
CA ALA A 148 7.44 7.85 -8.02
C ALA A 148 7.96 8.62 -6.81
N THR A 149 7.25 9.69 -6.43
CA THR A 149 7.51 10.51 -5.26
C THR A 149 6.27 10.60 -4.39
N VAL A 150 6.46 10.72 -3.07
CA VAL A 150 5.36 10.95 -2.13
C VAL A 150 4.85 12.39 -2.32
N VAL A 151 3.54 12.55 -2.47
CA VAL A 151 2.86 13.86 -2.49
C VAL A 151 2.47 14.25 -1.08
N GLY A 152 1.93 13.30 -0.31
CA GLY A 152 1.58 13.46 1.09
C GLY A 152 1.08 12.16 1.68
N THR A 153 1.05 12.11 3.01
CA THR A 153 0.59 10.97 3.80
C THR A 153 -0.49 11.40 4.78
N ASP A 154 -1.38 10.48 5.08
CA ASP A 154 -2.36 10.57 6.17
C ASP A 154 -2.20 9.36 7.10
N PRO A 155 -1.34 9.43 8.11
CA PRO A 155 -1.17 8.34 9.06
C PRO A 155 -2.43 8.03 9.86
N THR A 156 -3.35 8.99 10.02
CA THR A 156 -4.60 8.84 10.79
C THR A 156 -5.55 7.82 10.15
N ASN A 157 -5.61 7.77 8.82
CA ASN A 157 -6.41 6.79 8.08
C ASN A 157 -5.55 5.83 7.25
N ASP A 158 -4.24 5.80 7.48
CA ASP A 158 -3.30 4.94 6.77
C ASP A 158 -3.39 5.06 5.24
N LEU A 159 -3.48 6.30 4.73
CA LEU A 159 -3.54 6.60 3.30
C LEU A 159 -2.38 7.48 2.86
N ALA A 160 -1.91 7.31 1.64
CA ALA A 160 -0.87 8.13 1.03
C ALA A 160 -1.14 8.35 -0.45
N VAL A 161 -0.78 9.52 -0.96
CA VAL A 161 -0.76 9.80 -2.38
C VAL A 161 0.67 9.91 -2.86
N ILE A 162 0.98 9.19 -3.93
CA ILE A 162 2.25 9.28 -4.65
C ILE A 162 2.01 9.81 -6.06
N LYS A 163 3.05 10.41 -6.65
CA LYS A 163 3.06 10.87 -8.04
C LYS A 163 4.04 10.03 -8.84
N VAL A 164 3.51 9.32 -9.83
CA VAL A 164 4.30 8.51 -10.76
C VAL A 164 4.76 9.39 -11.92
N SER A 165 6.06 9.40 -12.20
CA SER A 165 6.64 10.14 -13.31
C SER A 165 6.69 9.26 -14.56
N SER A 166 5.84 9.56 -15.54
CA SER A 166 5.72 8.78 -16.77
C SER A 166 5.40 9.66 -17.98
N PRO A 167 5.89 9.33 -19.18
CA PRO A 167 5.49 9.99 -20.42
C PRO A 167 4.15 9.51 -20.97
N ILE A 168 3.58 8.44 -20.43
CA ILE A 168 2.29 7.87 -20.87
C ILE A 168 1.18 8.21 -19.87
N LYS A 169 -0.05 8.16 -20.34
CA LYS A 169 -1.24 8.30 -19.51
C LYS A 169 -1.61 6.96 -18.87
N PHE A 170 -2.11 7.04 -17.64
CA PHE A 170 -2.62 5.91 -16.88
C PHE A 170 -4.14 5.80 -16.96
N THR A 171 -4.69 4.67 -16.57
CA THR A 171 -6.14 4.45 -16.46
C THR A 171 -6.57 4.72 -15.02
N PRO A 172 -7.33 5.80 -14.74
CA PRO A 172 -7.83 6.05 -13.39
C PRO A 172 -8.85 5.00 -12.96
N VAL A 173 -8.89 4.70 -11.65
CA VAL A 173 -9.94 3.85 -11.08
C VAL A 173 -11.26 4.62 -11.00
N GLU A 174 -12.36 3.93 -11.27
CA GLU A 174 -13.71 4.49 -11.08
C GLU A 174 -14.20 4.16 -9.66
N PHE A 175 -14.71 5.17 -8.95
CA PHE A 175 -15.21 5.03 -7.58
C PHE A 175 -16.70 4.65 -7.55
N ALA A 176 -17.07 3.76 -6.63
CA ALA A 176 -18.45 3.56 -6.19
C ALA A 176 -18.69 4.30 -4.86
N ASP A 177 -19.95 4.54 -4.53
CA ASP A 177 -20.36 5.07 -3.23
C ASP A 177 -20.32 3.96 -2.17
N SER A 178 -19.31 4.02 -1.28
CA SER A 178 -19.17 3.04 -0.19
C SER A 178 -20.22 3.18 0.91
N SER A 179 -21.00 4.26 0.95
CA SER A 179 -22.12 4.41 1.90
C SER A 179 -23.36 3.62 1.49
N ALA A 180 -23.45 3.21 0.22
CA ALA A 180 -24.54 2.44 -0.34
C ALA A 180 -24.33 0.91 -0.27
N LEU A 181 -23.23 0.44 0.33
CA LEU A 181 -22.91 -0.98 0.43
C LEU A 181 -23.81 -1.71 1.44
N ASN A 182 -24.11 -2.96 1.14
CA ASN A 182 -24.79 -3.89 2.03
C ASN A 182 -23.85 -5.03 2.43
N VAL A 183 -24.04 -5.58 3.64
CA VAL A 183 -23.45 -6.85 4.03
C VAL A 183 -23.98 -7.93 3.07
N GLY A 184 -23.07 -8.75 2.53
CA GLY A 184 -23.38 -9.74 1.50
C GLY A 184 -23.09 -9.28 0.08
N ASP A 185 -22.84 -7.99 -0.18
CA ASP A 185 -22.44 -7.51 -1.51
C ASP A 185 -21.13 -8.18 -1.93
N ALA A 186 -21.11 -8.67 -3.19
CA ALA A 186 -19.94 -9.37 -3.70
C ALA A 186 -18.76 -8.40 -3.92
N THR A 187 -17.56 -8.87 -3.59
CA THR A 187 -16.32 -8.10 -3.69
C THR A 187 -15.24 -8.83 -4.49
N VAL A 188 -14.37 -8.04 -5.12
CA VAL A 188 -13.12 -8.50 -5.74
C VAL A 188 -11.97 -7.65 -5.19
N ALA A 189 -10.95 -8.29 -4.63
CA ALA A 189 -9.74 -7.60 -4.24
C ALA A 189 -8.65 -7.82 -5.30
N ILE A 190 -7.96 -6.72 -5.67
CA ILE A 190 -6.82 -6.75 -6.59
C ILE A 190 -5.62 -6.11 -5.90
N GLY A 191 -4.47 -6.77 -6.05
CA GLY A 191 -3.20 -6.28 -5.53
C GLY A 191 -2.03 -7.12 -6.02
N ALA A 192 -0.87 -6.93 -5.38
CA ALA A 192 0.38 -7.58 -5.73
C ALA A 192 1.03 -8.28 -4.52
N PRO A 193 0.36 -9.29 -3.93
CA PRO A 193 0.92 -9.98 -2.77
C PRO A 193 2.28 -10.61 -3.12
N LEU A 194 3.27 -10.43 -2.23
CA LEU A 194 4.63 -10.95 -2.41
C LEU A 194 5.31 -10.51 -3.71
N GLY A 195 4.89 -9.37 -4.30
CA GLY A 195 5.40 -8.88 -5.60
C GLY A 195 4.78 -9.60 -6.82
N LEU A 196 3.80 -10.51 -6.61
CA LEU A 196 3.04 -11.15 -7.68
C LEU A 196 1.95 -10.19 -8.15
N SER A 197 2.25 -9.43 -9.20
CA SER A 197 1.32 -8.44 -9.79
C SER A 197 0.01 -9.11 -10.22
N ASN A 198 -1.10 -8.36 -10.14
CA ASN A 198 -2.43 -8.75 -10.64
C ASN A 198 -3.04 -9.99 -9.94
N THR A 199 -2.76 -10.21 -8.67
CA THR A 199 -3.48 -11.24 -7.91
C THR A 199 -4.91 -10.77 -7.66
N VAL A 200 -5.87 -11.63 -8.00
CA VAL A 200 -7.31 -11.40 -7.86
C VAL A 200 -7.88 -12.39 -6.86
N THR A 201 -8.58 -11.88 -5.84
CA THR A 201 -9.35 -12.70 -4.90
C THR A 201 -10.79 -12.22 -4.87
N LYS A 202 -11.73 -13.10 -4.51
CA LYS A 202 -13.17 -12.76 -4.42
C LYS A 202 -13.71 -13.04 -3.03
N GLY A 203 -14.75 -12.32 -2.65
CA GLY A 203 -15.46 -12.50 -1.41
C GLY A 203 -16.76 -11.71 -1.38
N ILE A 204 -17.19 -11.36 -0.18
CA ILE A 204 -18.33 -10.50 0.09
C ILE A 204 -17.96 -9.41 1.10
N VAL A 205 -18.79 -8.39 1.21
CA VAL A 205 -18.80 -7.50 2.37
C VAL A 205 -19.29 -8.28 3.58
N SER A 206 -18.41 -8.57 4.52
CA SER A 206 -18.73 -9.34 5.73
C SER A 206 -19.30 -8.48 6.85
N ALA A 207 -18.81 -7.21 6.95
CA ALA A 207 -19.33 -6.21 7.87
C ALA A 207 -18.98 -4.80 7.39
N LEU A 208 -19.78 -3.83 7.81
CA LEU A 208 -19.57 -2.41 7.59
C LEU A 208 -19.31 -1.70 8.92
N ASN A 209 -18.64 -0.54 8.83
CA ASN A 209 -18.35 0.31 9.99
C ASN A 209 -17.57 -0.39 11.11
N ARG A 210 -16.75 -1.38 10.78
CA ARG A 210 -15.92 -2.06 11.75
C ARG A 210 -14.75 -1.16 12.13
N THR A 211 -14.49 -1.02 13.43
CA THR A 211 -13.29 -0.31 13.90
C THR A 211 -12.23 -1.35 14.27
N ILE A 212 -11.05 -1.18 13.72
CA ILE A 212 -9.87 -2.00 13.99
C ILE A 212 -8.75 -1.11 14.53
N GLN A 213 -7.90 -1.67 15.38
CA GLN A 213 -6.72 -1.01 15.87
C GLN A 213 -5.49 -1.53 15.13
N VAL A 214 -4.71 -0.63 14.57
CA VAL A 214 -3.46 -0.95 13.85
C VAL A 214 -2.34 -0.06 14.35
N ALA A 215 -1.08 -0.49 14.17
CA ALA A 215 0.07 0.35 14.48
C ALA A 215 0.07 1.61 13.59
N SER A 216 0.47 2.73 14.16
CA SER A 216 0.63 3.97 13.39
C SER A 216 1.82 3.85 12.44
N ALA A 217 1.63 4.24 11.18
CA ALA A 217 2.66 4.29 10.16
C ALA A 217 3.25 5.70 9.97
N ALA A 218 3.08 6.59 10.93
CA ALA A 218 3.70 7.92 10.92
C ALA A 218 5.23 7.78 10.90
N ALA A 219 5.86 8.31 9.85
CA ALA A 219 7.33 8.33 9.77
C ALA A 219 7.90 9.36 10.74
N PRO A 220 9.12 9.14 11.31
CA PRO A 220 9.77 10.13 12.16
C PRO A 220 10.03 11.43 11.38
N ASP A 221 9.65 12.55 11.93
CA ASP A 221 9.98 13.86 11.37
C ASP A 221 11.47 14.15 11.53
N ASN A 222 12.22 14.13 10.45
CA ASN A 222 13.62 14.54 10.42
C ASN A 222 13.84 16.06 10.54
N SER A 223 12.76 16.85 10.61
CA SER A 223 12.82 18.32 10.60
C SER A 223 12.73 18.98 11.96
N SER A 224 12.51 18.24 13.04
CA SER A 224 12.36 18.81 14.37
C SER A 224 13.65 18.81 15.17
N GLY A 225 14.44 19.90 15.04
CA GLY A 225 15.38 20.28 16.08
C GLY A 225 14.64 20.53 17.40
N GLY A 226 14.81 19.63 18.40
CA GLY A 226 14.69 19.97 19.81
C GLY A 226 13.28 20.13 20.42
N GLY A 227 12.28 19.40 19.97
CA GLY A 227 11.01 19.24 20.68
C GLY A 227 11.03 17.97 21.53
N LEU A 228 10.56 18.05 22.77
CA LEU A 228 10.40 16.90 23.67
C LEU A 228 9.48 15.85 23.00
N GLN A 229 10.07 14.87 22.37
CA GLN A 229 9.34 13.67 21.98
C GLN A 229 8.99 12.93 23.27
N PHE A 230 7.71 12.92 23.62
CA PHE A 230 7.19 11.93 24.55
C PHE A 230 7.28 10.56 23.87
N TYR A 231 8.40 9.90 24.05
CA TYR A 231 8.55 8.48 23.81
C TYR A 231 7.65 7.75 24.82
N SER A 232 6.40 7.51 24.48
CA SER A 232 5.64 6.44 25.09
C SER A 232 6.09 5.16 24.42
N GLY A 233 6.77 4.30 25.17
CA GLY A 233 7.37 3.03 24.71
C GLY A 233 6.36 1.91 24.45
N SER A 234 5.26 2.24 23.76
CA SER A 234 4.34 1.32 23.10
C SER A 234 3.96 2.02 21.80
N GLY A 235 4.26 1.43 20.63
CA GLY A 235 3.99 2.02 19.34
C GLY A 235 2.60 2.62 19.29
N ASP A 236 2.49 3.88 18.84
CA ASP A 236 1.21 4.56 18.73
C ASP A 236 0.30 3.74 17.81
N SER A 237 -0.92 3.47 18.29
CA SER A 237 -1.93 2.77 17.52
C SER A 237 -3.00 3.72 17.04
N ILE A 238 -3.50 3.48 15.84
CA ILE A 238 -4.63 4.23 15.27
C ILE A 238 -5.87 3.34 15.20
N ASN A 239 -7.03 3.97 15.31
CA ASN A 239 -8.31 3.32 15.13
C ASN A 239 -8.82 3.61 13.72
N LEU A 240 -8.90 2.58 12.87
CA LEU A 240 -9.42 2.68 11.52
C LEU A 240 -10.84 2.13 11.45
N ARG A 241 -11.74 2.90 10.85
CA ARG A 241 -13.07 2.42 10.50
C ARG A 241 -13.06 1.88 9.08
N VAL A 242 -13.42 0.59 8.91
CA VAL A 242 -13.16 -0.17 7.70
C VAL A 242 -14.38 -0.97 7.25
N ILE A 243 -14.37 -1.39 5.98
CA ILE A 243 -15.17 -2.46 5.41
C ILE A 243 -14.44 -3.77 5.74
N GLN A 244 -15.17 -4.75 6.30
CA GLN A 244 -14.66 -6.11 6.45
C GLN A 244 -15.12 -6.95 5.26
N THR A 245 -14.19 -7.76 4.69
CA THR A 245 -14.46 -8.72 3.61
C THR A 245 -13.83 -10.07 3.92
N ASP A 246 -14.35 -11.15 3.37
CA ASP A 246 -13.74 -12.47 3.39
C ASP A 246 -12.88 -12.74 2.13
N ALA A 247 -12.82 -11.80 1.18
CA ALA A 247 -11.82 -11.84 0.13
C ALA A 247 -10.42 -11.92 0.75
N ALA A 248 -9.57 -12.81 0.25
CA ALA A 248 -8.24 -13.01 0.81
C ALA A 248 -7.36 -11.76 0.62
N ILE A 249 -7.10 -11.05 1.71
CA ILE A 249 -6.16 -9.92 1.80
C ILE A 249 -4.91 -10.42 2.51
N ASN A 250 -3.77 -10.31 1.83
CA ASN A 250 -2.46 -10.75 2.31
C ASN A 250 -1.44 -9.60 2.19
N PRO A 251 -0.29 -9.66 2.89
CA PRO A 251 0.80 -8.69 2.70
C PRO A 251 1.15 -8.50 1.22
N GLY A 252 1.21 -7.24 0.77
CA GLY A 252 1.37 -6.84 -0.62
C GLY A 252 0.05 -6.44 -1.31
N ASN A 253 -1.12 -6.86 -0.83
CA ASN A 253 -2.41 -6.32 -1.28
C ASN A 253 -2.70 -4.93 -0.69
N SER A 254 -2.00 -4.52 0.39
CA SER A 254 -2.11 -3.19 1.00
C SER A 254 -1.99 -2.08 -0.04
N GLY A 255 -2.91 -1.12 -0.04
CA GLY A 255 -3.01 -0.04 -1.01
C GLY A 255 -3.70 -0.41 -2.32
N GLY A 256 -3.96 -1.70 -2.56
CA GLY A 256 -4.70 -2.19 -3.71
C GLY A 256 -6.20 -1.97 -3.61
N ALA A 257 -6.93 -2.38 -4.64
CA ALA A 257 -8.35 -2.13 -4.78
C ALA A 257 -9.21 -3.22 -4.14
N LEU A 258 -10.23 -2.82 -3.38
CA LEU A 258 -11.44 -3.61 -3.16
C LEU A 258 -12.53 -3.07 -4.07
N LEU A 259 -13.12 -3.92 -4.89
CA LEU A 259 -14.05 -3.57 -5.95
C LEU A 259 -15.41 -4.25 -5.74
N ASN A 260 -16.48 -3.65 -6.29
CA ASN A 260 -17.77 -4.29 -6.43
C ASN A 260 -17.84 -5.15 -7.71
N GLN A 261 -19.01 -5.76 -7.97
CA GLN A 261 -19.25 -6.60 -9.16
C GLN A 261 -19.05 -5.85 -10.49
N GLN A 262 -19.22 -4.53 -10.51
CA GLN A 262 -19.07 -3.69 -11.69
C GLN A 262 -17.61 -3.24 -11.92
N GLY A 263 -16.68 -3.68 -11.04
CA GLY A 263 -15.28 -3.26 -11.08
C GLY A 263 -15.06 -1.81 -10.63
N LEU A 264 -15.97 -1.26 -9.82
CA LEU A 264 -15.84 0.07 -9.23
C LEU A 264 -15.21 -0.05 -7.85
N LEU A 265 -14.36 0.90 -7.48
CA LEU A 265 -13.65 0.94 -6.21
C LEU A 265 -14.61 1.21 -5.05
N ILE A 266 -14.72 0.29 -4.11
CA ILE A 266 -15.46 0.42 -2.86
C ILE A 266 -14.56 0.62 -1.64
N GLY A 267 -13.26 0.34 -1.77
CA GLY A 267 -12.29 0.57 -0.70
C GLY A 267 -10.86 0.32 -1.10
N ILE A 268 -9.93 0.76 -0.25
CA ILE A 268 -8.48 0.52 -0.35
C ILE A 268 -8.11 -0.58 0.64
N ASN A 269 -7.54 -1.68 0.16
CA ASN A 269 -7.16 -2.84 0.97
C ASN A 269 -6.13 -2.46 2.04
N VAL A 270 -6.31 -2.98 3.25
CA VAL A 270 -5.35 -2.90 4.35
C VAL A 270 -5.05 -4.33 4.80
N ALA A 271 -3.83 -4.80 4.55
CA ALA A 271 -3.36 -6.08 5.08
C ALA A 271 -2.81 -5.86 6.48
N ILE A 272 -3.36 -6.56 7.46
CA ILE A 272 -2.94 -6.50 8.85
C ILE A 272 -2.13 -7.76 9.15
N ALA A 273 -0.93 -7.57 9.70
CA ALA A 273 -0.17 -8.69 10.24
C ALA A 273 -0.94 -9.30 11.42
N ASN A 274 -1.26 -10.59 11.33
CA ASN A 274 -1.92 -11.29 12.45
C ASN A 274 -0.99 -11.36 13.65
N ALA A 275 -1.49 -11.03 14.83
CA ALA A 275 -0.77 -11.04 16.10
C ALA A 275 -0.19 -12.43 16.48
N GLY A 276 -0.41 -13.48 15.68
CA GLY A 276 0.09 -14.85 15.89
C GLY A 276 1.22 -15.29 14.96
N GLY A 277 1.81 -14.40 14.15
CA GLY A 277 3.00 -14.72 13.34
C GLY A 277 2.77 -15.64 12.13
N THR A 278 1.54 -16.05 11.85
CA THR A 278 1.21 -16.81 10.63
C THR A 278 0.85 -15.82 9.50
N ALA A 279 1.73 -15.71 8.51
CA ALA A 279 1.45 -14.93 7.31
C ALA A 279 0.34 -15.62 6.49
N GLY A 280 -0.80 -14.96 6.32
CA GLY A 280 -1.87 -15.43 5.44
C GLY A 280 -3.26 -15.02 5.91
N SER A 281 -4.18 -14.88 4.94
CA SER A 281 -5.58 -14.56 5.21
C SER A 281 -6.30 -15.74 5.87
N ILE A 282 -6.97 -15.47 6.98
CA ILE A 282 -7.86 -16.42 7.68
C ILE A 282 -9.35 -16.22 7.32
N GLY A 283 -9.63 -15.58 6.17
CA GLY A 283 -11.00 -15.22 5.78
C GLY A 283 -11.48 -13.91 6.41
N VAL A 284 -10.56 -13.08 6.93
CA VAL A 284 -10.85 -11.75 7.46
C VAL A 284 -9.90 -10.77 6.79
N GLY A 285 -10.45 -9.90 5.95
CA GLY A 285 -9.75 -8.82 5.26
C GLY A 285 -10.43 -7.49 5.55
N PHE A 286 -9.70 -6.40 5.36
CA PHE A 286 -10.18 -5.05 5.65
C PHE A 286 -9.86 -4.09 4.52
N ALA A 287 -10.73 -3.08 4.33
CA ALA A 287 -10.49 -2.01 3.37
C ALA A 287 -11.01 -0.66 3.91
N ILE A 288 -10.27 0.41 3.67
CA ILE A 288 -10.68 1.78 3.96
C ILE A 288 -11.77 2.16 2.96
N PRO A 289 -12.96 2.66 3.39
CA PRO A 289 -14.07 2.96 2.49
C PRO A 289 -13.70 3.96 1.39
N SER A 290 -14.20 3.74 0.18
CA SER A 290 -13.85 4.55 -1.00
C SER A 290 -14.19 6.03 -0.86
N ASN A 291 -15.30 6.38 -0.18
CA ASN A 291 -15.68 7.78 0.04
C ASN A 291 -14.63 8.52 0.91
N VAL A 292 -14.13 7.86 1.95
CA VAL A 292 -13.06 8.39 2.82
C VAL A 292 -11.76 8.49 2.03
N ALA A 293 -11.40 7.42 1.32
CA ALA A 293 -10.19 7.34 0.52
C ALA A 293 -10.15 8.43 -0.58
N LYS A 294 -11.27 8.66 -1.27
CA LYS A 294 -11.41 9.71 -2.28
C LYS A 294 -11.21 11.10 -1.69
N ARG A 295 -11.92 11.43 -0.59
CA ARG A 295 -11.82 12.72 0.07
C ARG A 295 -10.38 13.03 0.50
N ILE A 296 -9.74 12.08 1.19
CA ILE A 296 -8.36 12.23 1.68
C ILE A 296 -7.40 12.40 0.51
N ALA A 297 -7.54 11.60 -0.55
CA ALA A 297 -6.70 11.71 -1.73
C ALA A 297 -6.84 13.09 -2.41
N GLU A 298 -8.07 13.60 -2.57
CA GLU A 298 -8.33 14.93 -3.15
C GLU A 298 -7.71 16.04 -2.30
N GLU A 299 -7.80 15.98 -0.97
CA GLU A 299 -7.17 16.95 -0.06
C GLU A 299 -5.65 16.88 -0.16
N ILE A 300 -5.04 15.68 -0.12
CA ILE A 300 -3.59 15.52 -0.27
C ILE A 300 -3.09 16.01 -1.63
N MET A 301 -3.79 15.72 -2.71
CA MET A 301 -3.42 16.22 -4.05
C MET A 301 -3.47 17.75 -4.11
N ALA A 302 -4.39 18.38 -3.40
CA ALA A 302 -4.57 19.83 -3.41
C ALA A 302 -3.60 20.58 -2.48
N THR A 303 -3.29 20.03 -1.30
CA THR A 303 -2.61 20.77 -0.22
C THR A 303 -1.40 20.02 0.38
N GLY A 304 -1.18 18.76 0.00
CA GLY A 304 -0.15 17.89 0.57
C GLY A 304 -0.56 17.19 1.87
N SER A 305 -1.71 17.47 2.43
CA SER A 305 -2.20 16.90 3.69
C SER A 305 -3.72 16.76 3.69
N ALA A 306 -4.25 15.88 4.58
CA ALA A 306 -5.68 15.73 4.80
C ALA A 306 -6.12 16.38 6.12
N SER A 307 -7.37 16.83 6.18
CA SER A 307 -7.99 17.34 7.39
C SER A 307 -8.82 16.29 8.10
N HIS A 308 -8.89 16.36 9.44
CA HIS A 308 -9.63 15.41 10.26
C HIS A 308 -10.52 16.14 11.26
N GLY A 309 -11.72 15.59 11.44
CA GLY A 309 -12.67 16.10 12.42
C GLY A 309 -12.16 15.91 13.84
N LEU A 310 -12.42 16.91 14.69
CA LEU A 310 -12.15 16.88 16.13
C LEU A 310 -13.44 17.18 16.89
N LEU A 311 -13.82 16.26 17.78
CA LEU A 311 -14.96 16.50 18.65
C LEU A 311 -14.64 17.42 19.83
N GLY A 312 -13.38 17.43 20.28
CA GLY A 312 -12.96 18.21 21.46
C GLY A 312 -13.52 17.63 22.76
N ALA A 313 -13.54 16.31 22.86
CA ALA A 313 -13.97 15.59 24.06
C ALA A 313 -13.01 14.40 24.30
N MET A 314 -12.66 14.17 25.55
CA MET A 314 -12.04 12.94 26.01
C MET A 314 -13.14 11.93 26.31
N VAL A 315 -13.04 10.74 25.73
CA VAL A 315 -14.04 9.69 25.85
C VAL A 315 -13.44 8.40 26.39
N SER A 316 -14.25 7.60 27.07
CA SER A 316 -13.90 6.26 27.52
C SER A 316 -15.03 5.30 27.18
N ASP A 317 -14.78 4.02 27.23
CA ASP A 317 -15.85 3.02 27.11
C ASP A 317 -16.84 3.16 28.24
N SER A 318 -18.14 3.12 27.91
CA SER A 318 -19.21 3.10 28.91
C SER A 318 -19.50 1.67 29.29
N ALA A 319 -19.00 1.23 30.45
CA ALA A 319 -19.42 -0.04 31.03
C ALA A 319 -20.90 0.00 31.41
N ASN A 320 -21.63 -1.10 31.19
CA ASN A 320 -22.95 -1.29 31.77
C ASN A 320 -22.82 -1.31 33.30
N SER A 321 -23.82 -0.81 34.04
CA SER A 321 -23.78 -0.64 35.50
C SER A 321 -23.53 -1.93 36.31
N ASP A 322 -23.67 -3.09 35.67
CA ASP A 322 -23.34 -4.37 36.28
C ASP A 322 -21.83 -4.66 36.10
N ALA A 323 -21.11 -4.75 37.20
CA ALA A 323 -19.66 -4.98 37.26
C ALA A 323 -19.17 -6.27 36.57
N ALA A 324 -20.07 -7.09 36.01
CA ALA A 324 -19.80 -8.29 35.22
C ALA A 324 -19.94 -8.08 33.70
N ALA A 325 -20.36 -6.89 33.22
CA ALA A 325 -20.58 -6.66 31.81
C ALA A 325 -19.24 -6.40 31.07
N SER A 326 -18.81 -7.36 30.28
CA SER A 326 -17.62 -7.27 29.41
C SER A 326 -17.83 -6.40 28.16
N PHE A 327 -19.04 -5.85 27.95
CA PHE A 327 -19.39 -5.11 26.74
C PHE A 327 -19.69 -3.64 27.06
N SER A 328 -19.08 -2.73 26.29
CA SER A 328 -19.43 -1.31 26.31
C SER A 328 -20.72 -1.05 25.54
N VAL A 329 -21.49 -0.06 26.00
CA VAL A 329 -22.79 0.35 25.41
C VAL A 329 -22.71 1.71 24.71
N GLY A 330 -21.51 2.29 24.60
CA GLY A 330 -21.28 3.60 23.97
C GLY A 330 -20.00 4.26 24.43
N ALA A 331 -19.76 5.47 23.93
CA ALA A 331 -18.61 6.30 24.30
C ALA A 331 -19.05 7.32 25.37
N LYS A 332 -18.57 7.17 26.61
CA LYS A 332 -18.83 8.10 27.70
C LYS A 332 -17.91 9.31 27.62
N VAL A 333 -18.47 10.49 27.64
CA VAL A 333 -17.73 11.75 27.71
C VAL A 333 -17.15 11.91 29.10
N VAL A 334 -15.82 11.92 29.24
CA VAL A 334 -15.11 12.04 30.50
C VAL A 334 -14.76 13.53 30.78
N LYS A 335 -14.32 14.25 29.72
CA LYS A 335 -13.91 15.62 29.81
C LYS A 335 -14.13 16.34 28.48
N LEU A 336 -14.51 17.63 28.57
CA LEU A 336 -14.65 18.47 27.40
C LEU A 336 -13.45 19.43 27.27
N THR A 337 -13.05 19.68 26.00
CA THR A 337 -12.10 20.76 25.70
C THR A 337 -12.89 22.08 25.67
N SER A 338 -12.45 23.05 26.47
CA SER A 338 -13.09 24.35 26.48
C SER A 338 -13.07 25.04 25.12
N GLY A 339 -14.21 25.55 24.67
CA GLY A 339 -14.39 26.09 23.33
C GLY A 339 -14.41 25.02 22.20
N GLY A 340 -14.34 23.72 22.53
CA GLY A 340 -14.38 22.61 21.60
C GLY A 340 -15.72 22.42 20.92
N ALA A 341 -15.74 21.58 19.88
CA ALA A 341 -16.94 21.30 19.09
C ALA A 341 -18.07 20.68 19.94
N ALA A 342 -17.72 19.70 20.79
CA ALA A 342 -18.68 19.03 21.66
C ALA A 342 -19.34 20.04 22.68
N GLU A 343 -18.53 20.89 23.34
CA GLU A 343 -19.02 21.88 24.27
C GLU A 343 -19.98 22.85 23.58
N LYS A 344 -19.59 23.40 22.42
CA LYS A 344 -20.43 24.29 21.60
C LYS A 344 -21.74 23.66 21.16
N ALA A 345 -21.75 22.34 20.95
CA ALA A 345 -22.94 21.58 20.60
C ALA A 345 -23.84 21.24 21.79
N GLY A 346 -23.43 21.57 23.03
CA GLY A 346 -24.18 21.30 24.24
C GLY A 346 -24.00 19.90 24.79
N VAL A 347 -22.93 19.19 24.41
CA VAL A 347 -22.52 17.93 25.06
C VAL A 347 -22.03 18.26 26.47
N LEU A 348 -22.30 17.36 27.42
CA LEU A 348 -21.88 17.47 28.81
C LEU A 348 -21.01 16.29 29.23
N GLU A 349 -20.18 16.51 30.25
CA GLU A 349 -19.48 15.41 30.90
C GLU A 349 -20.49 14.42 31.51
N GLY A 350 -20.24 13.14 31.32
CA GLY A 350 -21.15 12.06 31.70
C GLY A 350 -22.13 11.60 30.61
N ASP A 351 -22.27 12.33 29.50
CA ASP A 351 -23.06 11.88 28.36
C ASP A 351 -22.49 10.60 27.79
N ILE A 352 -23.34 9.71 27.30
CA ILE A 352 -22.94 8.46 26.61
C ILE A 352 -23.38 8.57 25.15
N VAL A 353 -22.42 8.73 24.24
CA VAL A 353 -22.68 8.78 22.80
C VAL A 353 -22.94 7.37 22.30
N THR A 354 -24.12 7.16 21.70
CA THR A 354 -24.61 5.88 21.20
C THR A 354 -24.70 5.81 19.68
N LYS A 355 -24.75 6.98 18.98
CA LYS A 355 -24.66 7.06 17.52
C LYS A 355 -23.91 8.29 17.07
N PHE A 356 -23.22 8.15 15.95
CA PHE A 356 -22.58 9.23 15.19
C PHE A 356 -23.03 9.15 13.73
N ASN A 357 -23.63 10.23 13.20
CA ASN A 357 -24.22 10.26 11.85
C ASN A 357 -25.16 9.08 11.57
N GLY A 358 -25.99 8.69 12.57
CA GLY A 358 -26.93 7.59 12.48
C GLY A 358 -26.32 6.20 12.65
N VAL A 359 -25.00 6.06 12.67
CA VAL A 359 -24.31 4.78 12.87
C VAL A 359 -24.08 4.54 14.36
N ALA A 360 -24.38 3.30 14.81
CA ALA A 360 -24.20 2.89 16.20
C ALA A 360 -22.73 3.03 16.65
N ILE A 361 -22.54 3.50 17.86
CA ILE A 361 -21.27 3.63 18.56
C ILE A 361 -21.36 2.80 19.84
N THR A 362 -20.48 1.81 19.95
CA THR A 362 -20.45 0.92 21.12
C THR A 362 -19.21 1.11 21.98
N SER A 363 -18.20 1.88 21.50
CA SER A 363 -16.95 2.12 22.22
C SER A 363 -16.37 3.53 21.97
N ALA A 364 -15.44 3.95 22.80
CA ALA A 364 -14.69 5.19 22.63
C ALA A 364 -13.83 5.16 21.33
N SER A 365 -13.24 4.02 21.00
CA SER A 365 -12.45 3.83 19.79
C SER A 365 -13.29 3.98 18.52
N GLU A 366 -14.54 3.47 18.53
CA GLU A 366 -15.47 3.63 17.40
C GLU A 366 -15.85 5.09 17.18
N LEU A 367 -16.16 5.83 18.26
CA LEU A 367 -16.45 7.26 18.14
C LEU A 367 -15.25 8.05 17.62
N THR A 368 -14.06 7.76 18.14
CA THR A 368 -12.82 8.41 17.71
C THR A 368 -12.55 8.17 16.23
N ALA A 369 -12.64 6.92 15.78
CA ALA A 369 -12.46 6.56 14.37
C ALA A 369 -13.51 7.23 13.47
N ALA A 370 -14.78 7.23 13.87
CA ALA A 370 -15.87 7.85 13.11
C ALA A 370 -15.68 9.37 12.96
N VAL A 371 -15.30 10.06 14.03
CA VAL A 371 -15.07 11.51 14.02
C VAL A 371 -13.85 11.86 13.14
N ARG A 372 -12.75 11.11 13.25
CA ARG A 372 -11.52 11.34 12.47
C ARG A 372 -11.67 11.07 10.97
N GLN A 373 -12.63 10.23 10.58
CA GLN A 373 -12.94 10.03 9.16
C GLN A 373 -13.66 11.22 8.51
N GLU A 374 -14.29 12.09 9.29
CA GLU A 374 -14.89 13.32 8.78
C GLU A 374 -13.81 14.40 8.55
N LYS A 375 -14.09 15.35 7.67
CA LYS A 375 -13.19 16.51 7.50
C LYS A 375 -13.39 17.52 8.61
N ALA A 376 -12.40 18.38 8.84
CA ALA A 376 -12.54 19.55 9.67
C ALA A 376 -13.70 20.44 9.18
N GLY A 377 -14.50 20.98 10.12
CA GLY A 377 -15.67 21.81 9.83
C GLY A 377 -16.90 21.02 9.34
N ALA A 378 -16.86 19.70 9.25
CA ALA A 378 -18.02 18.90 8.88
C ALA A 378 -19.14 19.03 9.93
N LYS A 379 -20.38 19.07 9.44
CA LYS A 379 -21.58 18.96 10.29
C LYS A 379 -21.86 17.49 10.52
N ALA A 380 -22.06 17.11 11.79
CA ALA A 380 -22.38 15.75 12.20
C ALA A 380 -23.53 15.74 13.21
N THR A 381 -24.13 14.58 13.41
CA THR A 381 -25.16 14.36 14.43
C THR A 381 -24.66 13.36 15.47
N LEU A 382 -24.88 13.69 16.75
CA LEU A 382 -24.66 12.82 17.89
C LEU A 382 -25.99 12.41 18.48
N GLU A 383 -26.24 11.11 18.62
CA GLU A 383 -27.27 10.61 19.52
C GLU A 383 -26.59 10.16 20.81
N LEU A 384 -27.05 10.67 21.93
CA LEU A 384 -26.44 10.41 23.24
C LEU A 384 -27.51 10.16 24.31
N ILE A 385 -27.12 9.48 25.38
CA ILE A 385 -27.93 9.27 26.57
C ILE A 385 -27.44 10.21 27.66
N ARG A 386 -28.35 11.03 28.21
CA ARG A 386 -28.13 11.94 29.35
C ARG A 386 -29.23 11.71 30.39
N ALA A 387 -28.86 11.31 31.60
CA ALA A 387 -29.77 11.02 32.68
C ALA A 387 -30.93 10.05 32.25
N GLY A 388 -30.60 9.03 31.49
CA GLY A 388 -31.55 8.00 30.98
C GLY A 388 -32.42 8.46 29.81
N LYS A 389 -32.25 9.69 29.29
CA LYS A 389 -33.00 10.20 28.12
C LYS A 389 -32.11 10.27 26.90
N THR A 390 -32.63 9.83 25.74
CA THR A 390 -31.96 9.97 24.45
C THR A 390 -32.12 11.41 23.94
N LEU A 391 -31.02 11.99 23.51
CA LEU A 391 -30.94 13.34 22.93
C LEU A 391 -30.21 13.25 21.60
N THR A 392 -30.59 14.10 20.64
CA THR A 392 -29.89 14.26 19.36
C THR A 392 -29.33 15.70 19.30
N LEU A 393 -28.04 15.81 19.12
CA LEU A 393 -27.32 17.08 19.00
C LEU A 393 -26.66 17.20 17.63
N SER A 394 -26.67 18.39 17.04
CA SER A 394 -25.89 18.72 15.85
C SER A 394 -24.57 19.33 16.30
N VAL A 395 -23.46 18.87 15.73
CA VAL A 395 -22.12 19.35 16.03
C VAL A 395 -21.41 19.78 14.74
N VAL A 396 -20.63 20.85 14.81
CA VAL A 396 -19.66 21.22 13.75
C VAL A 396 -18.29 20.83 14.26
N LEU A 397 -17.66 19.87 13.61
CA LEU A 397 -16.38 19.32 14.05
C LEU A 397 -15.26 20.35 13.95
N GLY A 398 -14.37 20.36 14.91
CA GLY A 398 -13.12 21.12 14.87
C GLY A 398 -12.11 20.46 13.91
N ASP A 399 -10.90 21.00 13.89
CA ASP A 399 -9.76 20.47 13.15
C ASP A 399 -8.81 19.74 14.12
N ALA A 400 -8.54 18.48 13.85
CA ALA A 400 -7.56 17.71 14.63
C ALA A 400 -6.10 18.11 14.29
N GLY A 401 -5.90 18.81 13.17
CA GLY A 401 -4.57 19.05 12.63
C GLY A 401 -3.89 17.74 12.17
N ASN A 402 -2.65 17.86 11.75
CA ASN A 402 -1.77 16.70 11.57
C ASN A 402 -1.16 16.37 12.94
N GLN A 403 -1.87 15.63 13.78
CA GLN A 403 -1.37 15.16 15.09
C GLN A 403 -0.69 13.83 14.94
#